data_e3d8ad17fcda8afc5f827736a85811c6
#
_entry.id   e3d8ad17fcda8afc5f827736a85811c6
#
_cell.length_a   1.000
_cell.length_b   1.000
_cell.length_c   1.000
_cell.angle_alpha   90.00
_cell.angle_beta   90.00
_cell.angle_gamma   90.00
#
_symmetry.space_group_name_H-M   'P 1'
#
loop_
_entity.id
_entity.type
_entity.pdbx_description
1 polymer ?
#
loop_
_entity_poly.entity_id
_entity_poly.type
_entity_poly.pdbx_seq_one_letter_code
_entity_poly.pdbx_strand_id
1 'polypeptide(L)'
;MTRFSAIVGGLLALVVCGVLFTHASAQTAPPWTTLFDGRNLDAFNPVGTANWKIADGAVQADSGTGFLVTKQPYGDFEIKADIWVDEKANSGIFIRCADPAKIGADSCYEVNVYDTRPDPAYATGAIVDVAKVTTPMKAGGKWNTLEVRAEGPRLMVTFNGIRTVDVQDAKHARGPIGLQYGAGVVKFRNVQIRALGR
;
A
#
# COMPACT_ATOMS: atom_id res chain seq x y z
N MET A 1 14.45 -22.88 92.24
CA MET A 1 13.56 -23.25 91.10
C MET A 1 13.42 -22.00 90.25
N THR A 2 14.24 -21.90 89.21
CA THR A 2 14.35 -20.75 88.34
C THR A 2 13.84 -21.15 86.91
N ARG A 3 12.76 -20.49 86.48
CA ARG A 3 12.12 -20.70 85.18
C ARG A 3 12.79 -19.77 84.16
N PHE A 4 13.40 -20.28 83.12
CA PHE A 4 13.86 -19.55 81.90
C PHE A 4 12.69 -19.45 80.91
N SER A 5 12.34 -18.19 80.57
CA SER A 5 11.45 -17.93 79.48
C SER A 5 12.28 -17.63 78.17
N ALA A 6 12.09 -18.41 77.18
CA ALA A 6 12.67 -18.19 75.87
C ALA A 6 11.75 -17.28 75.01
N ILE A 7 12.31 -16.17 74.53
CA ILE A 7 11.66 -15.26 73.56
C ILE A 7 12.02 -15.71 72.19
N VAL A 8 11.02 -16.16 71.41
CA VAL A 8 11.18 -16.47 69.98
C VAL A 8 10.88 -15.20 69.19
N GLY A 9 11.93 -14.60 68.63
CA GLY A 9 11.80 -13.46 67.71
C GLY A 9 11.51 -13.96 66.27
N GLY A 10 10.31 -13.72 65.80
CA GLY A 10 9.94 -14.00 64.41
C GLY A 10 10.44 -12.88 63.48
N LEU A 11 11.30 -13.25 62.55
CA LEU A 11 11.75 -12.36 61.46
C LEU A 11 10.70 -12.36 60.36
N LEU A 12 10.01 -11.25 60.15
CA LEU A 12 9.04 -11.05 59.04
C LEU A 12 9.83 -10.59 57.80
N ALA A 13 10.05 -11.48 56.84
CA ALA A 13 10.66 -11.11 55.56
C ALA A 13 9.60 -10.49 54.63
N LEU A 14 9.68 -9.18 54.40
CA LEU A 14 8.89 -8.46 53.43
C LEU A 14 9.44 -8.79 52.02
N VAL A 15 8.74 -9.61 51.23
CA VAL A 15 9.00 -9.81 49.79
C VAL A 15 8.37 -8.63 49.05
N VAL A 16 9.20 -7.67 48.61
CA VAL A 16 8.76 -6.58 47.73
C VAL A 16 8.78 -7.18 46.28
N CYS A 17 7.59 -7.51 45.78
CA CYS A 17 7.41 -7.93 44.39
C CYS A 17 7.46 -6.67 43.51
N GLY A 18 8.64 -6.37 42.92
CA GLY A 18 8.81 -5.27 41.97
C GLY A 18 8.10 -5.60 40.65
N VAL A 19 7.00 -4.95 40.37
CA VAL A 19 6.32 -5.04 39.06
C VAL A 19 7.13 -4.19 38.08
N LEU A 20 7.90 -4.85 37.21
CA LEU A 20 8.58 -4.22 36.09
C LEU A 20 7.53 -3.84 35.00
N PHE A 21 7.14 -2.58 34.98
CA PHE A 21 6.37 -2.04 33.85
C PHE A 21 7.30 -1.89 32.65
N THR A 22 7.23 -2.85 31.70
CA THR A 22 7.84 -2.68 30.40
C THR A 22 7.03 -1.66 29.60
N HIS A 23 7.56 -0.45 29.47
CA HIS A 23 7.00 0.54 28.57
C HIS A 23 7.25 0.08 27.14
N ALA A 24 6.24 -0.49 26.47
CA ALA A 24 6.26 -0.66 25.04
C ALA A 24 6.26 0.73 24.39
N SER A 25 7.39 1.17 23.89
CA SER A 25 7.45 2.39 23.07
C SER A 25 6.58 2.18 21.84
N ALA A 26 5.49 2.92 21.73
CA ALA A 26 4.69 2.96 20.52
C ALA A 26 5.59 3.49 19.39
N GLN A 27 6.00 2.60 18.49
CA GLN A 27 6.81 2.97 17.33
C GLN A 27 5.93 3.83 16.42
N THR A 28 6.24 5.13 16.31
CA THR A 28 5.53 6.03 15.41
C THR A 28 5.72 5.55 13.97
N ALA A 29 4.61 5.48 13.21
CA ALA A 29 4.67 5.09 11.81
C ALA A 29 5.63 6.03 11.04
N PRO A 30 6.44 5.52 10.11
CA PRO A 30 7.33 6.35 9.30
C PRO A 30 6.58 7.47 8.57
N PRO A 31 7.21 8.63 8.31
CA PRO A 31 6.56 9.73 7.62
C PRO A 31 6.23 9.36 6.17
N TRP A 32 5.20 10.01 5.63
CA TRP A 32 4.87 9.91 4.21
C TRP A 32 5.87 10.70 3.36
N THR A 33 6.33 10.09 2.27
CA THR A 33 7.12 10.73 1.22
C THR A 33 6.22 10.99 0.03
N THR A 34 6.23 12.22 -0.48
CA THR A 34 5.48 12.58 -1.69
C THR A 34 6.23 12.11 -2.94
N LEU A 35 5.56 11.32 -3.77
CA LEU A 35 6.06 10.89 -5.08
C LEU A 35 5.56 11.83 -6.19
N PHE A 36 4.33 12.36 -6.05
CA PHE A 36 3.75 13.34 -6.98
C PHE A 36 2.83 14.33 -6.24
N ASP A 37 3.10 15.61 -6.41
CA ASP A 37 2.37 16.74 -5.81
C ASP A 37 1.71 17.68 -6.82
N GLY A 38 1.67 17.27 -8.10
CA GLY A 38 1.13 18.09 -9.18
C GLY A 38 2.16 18.93 -9.95
N ARG A 39 3.46 18.86 -9.62
CA ARG A 39 4.49 19.77 -10.16
C ARG A 39 5.44 19.12 -11.15
N ASN A 40 5.95 17.92 -10.85
CA ASN A 40 6.95 17.23 -11.68
C ASN A 40 6.82 15.72 -11.51
N LEU A 41 7.51 14.97 -12.38
CA LEU A 41 7.56 13.51 -12.37
C LEU A 41 8.94 12.97 -11.94
N ASP A 42 9.68 13.74 -11.14
CA ASP A 42 11.06 13.43 -10.77
C ASP A 42 11.24 12.09 -10.07
N ALA A 43 10.21 11.58 -9.40
CA ALA A 43 10.21 10.27 -8.77
C ALA A 43 9.99 9.10 -9.74
N PHE A 44 9.65 9.38 -11.01
CA PHE A 44 9.22 8.38 -11.98
C PHE A 44 10.06 8.36 -13.25
N ASN A 45 10.07 7.20 -13.92
CA ASN A 45 10.48 7.00 -15.30
C ASN A 45 9.23 6.60 -16.10
N PRO A 46 8.89 7.32 -17.18
CA PRO A 46 7.86 6.87 -18.11
C PRO A 46 8.32 5.61 -18.86
N VAL A 47 7.45 4.59 -18.94
CA VAL A 47 7.66 3.36 -19.70
C VAL A 47 6.46 3.13 -20.61
N GLY A 48 6.69 2.84 -21.89
CA GLY A 48 5.64 2.71 -22.89
C GLY A 48 5.41 3.99 -23.69
N THR A 49 4.20 4.14 -24.24
CA THR A 49 3.84 5.20 -25.20
C THR A 49 2.74 6.14 -24.67
N ALA A 50 2.34 6.00 -23.41
CA ALA A 50 1.33 6.84 -22.80
C ALA A 50 1.75 8.33 -22.80
N ASN A 51 0.85 9.21 -23.23
CA ASN A 51 1.11 10.64 -23.40
C ASN A 51 0.98 11.43 -22.09
N TRP A 52 1.71 11.02 -21.07
CA TRP A 52 1.67 11.64 -19.75
C TRP A 52 1.89 13.16 -19.80
N LYS A 53 0.96 13.91 -19.22
CA LYS A 53 1.03 15.37 -19.07
C LYS A 53 0.54 15.80 -17.69
N ILE A 54 1.11 16.85 -17.15
CA ILE A 54 0.65 17.47 -15.90
C ILE A 54 -0.32 18.59 -16.25
N ALA A 55 -1.52 18.52 -15.70
CA ALA A 55 -2.56 19.53 -15.81
C ALA A 55 -3.44 19.54 -14.56
N ASP A 56 -3.83 20.72 -14.10
CA ASP A 56 -4.75 20.92 -12.98
C ASP A 56 -4.31 20.18 -11.69
N GLY A 57 -2.99 20.13 -11.43
CA GLY A 57 -2.41 19.47 -10.26
C GLY A 57 -2.44 17.95 -10.32
N ALA A 58 -2.79 17.35 -11.47
CA ALA A 58 -2.77 15.92 -11.70
C ALA A 58 -1.85 15.55 -12.87
N VAL A 59 -1.25 14.37 -12.84
CA VAL A 59 -0.67 13.75 -14.04
C VAL A 59 -1.76 12.94 -14.72
N GLN A 60 -1.91 13.11 -16.02
CA GLN A 60 -2.96 12.45 -16.80
C GLN A 60 -2.44 11.90 -18.12
N ALA A 61 -3.13 10.87 -18.63
CA ALA A 61 -2.96 10.34 -19.97
C ALA A 61 -4.32 9.99 -20.59
N ASP A 62 -4.41 10.10 -21.94
CA ASP A 62 -5.60 9.81 -22.72
C ASP A 62 -5.28 9.08 -24.04
N SER A 63 -4.00 8.76 -24.30
CA SER A 63 -3.58 8.00 -25.48
C SER A 63 -2.27 7.23 -25.26
N GLY A 64 -2.03 6.24 -26.11
CA GLY A 64 -0.92 5.30 -25.99
C GLY A 64 -1.21 4.17 -25.00
N THR A 65 -0.18 3.62 -24.39
CA THR A 65 -0.23 2.68 -23.25
C THR A 65 1.07 2.78 -22.46
N GLY A 66 1.04 2.51 -21.16
CA GLY A 66 2.28 2.50 -20.39
C GLY A 66 2.13 2.85 -18.92
N PHE A 67 3.25 3.18 -18.32
CA PHE A 67 3.36 3.36 -16.87
C PHE A 67 4.24 4.55 -16.51
N LEU A 68 3.95 5.16 -15.36
CA LEU A 68 4.93 5.93 -14.60
C LEU A 68 5.52 5.01 -13.54
N VAL A 69 6.78 4.61 -13.74
CA VAL A 69 7.46 3.63 -12.88
C VAL A 69 8.37 4.36 -11.90
N THR A 70 8.24 4.08 -10.59
CA THR A 70 9.09 4.71 -9.58
C THR A 70 10.57 4.37 -9.81
N LYS A 71 11.46 5.37 -9.65
CA LYS A 71 12.91 5.18 -9.73
C LYS A 71 13.44 4.30 -8.61
N GLN A 72 12.78 4.33 -7.45
CA GLN A 72 13.16 3.53 -6.28
C GLN A 72 12.27 2.29 -6.16
N PRO A 73 12.85 1.12 -5.83
CA PRO A 73 12.11 -0.08 -5.50
C PRO A 73 11.71 -0.09 -4.01
N TYR A 74 10.56 -0.68 -3.71
CA TYR A 74 9.98 -0.80 -2.37
C TYR A 74 9.72 -2.27 -2.01
N GLY A 75 9.99 -2.65 -0.76
CA GLY A 75 9.66 -3.96 -0.19
C GLY A 75 8.36 -3.88 0.62
N ASP A 76 8.49 -3.52 1.90
CA ASP A 76 7.36 -3.28 2.79
C ASP A 76 7.02 -1.79 2.77
N PHE A 77 5.78 -1.46 2.44
CA PHE A 77 5.35 -0.06 2.28
C PHE A 77 3.82 0.09 2.36
N GLU A 78 3.40 1.33 2.50
CA GLU A 78 2.07 1.80 2.16
C GLU A 78 2.17 2.87 1.08
N ILE A 79 1.33 2.77 0.05
CA ILE A 79 1.14 3.80 -0.96
C ILE A 79 -0.31 4.24 -0.96
N LYS A 80 -0.54 5.54 -1.15
CA LYS A 80 -1.86 6.11 -1.42
C LYS A 80 -1.79 7.06 -2.59
N ALA A 81 -2.85 7.06 -3.38
CA ALA A 81 -3.00 7.94 -4.52
C ALA A 81 -4.49 8.30 -4.70
N ASP A 82 -4.75 9.54 -5.10
CA ASP A 82 -6.05 9.86 -5.68
C ASP A 82 -6.01 9.50 -7.16
N ILE A 83 -7.02 8.78 -7.63
CA ILE A 83 -7.18 8.40 -9.03
C ILE A 83 -8.55 8.84 -9.55
N TRP A 84 -8.56 9.42 -10.75
CA TRP A 84 -9.76 9.69 -11.53
C TRP A 84 -9.67 8.93 -12.84
N VAL A 85 -10.74 8.26 -13.21
CA VAL A 85 -10.84 7.52 -14.48
C VAL A 85 -12.19 7.77 -15.10
N ASP A 86 -12.28 7.71 -16.43
CA ASP A 86 -13.59 7.64 -17.08
C ASP A 86 -14.18 6.21 -16.94
N GLU A 87 -15.43 6.02 -17.34
CA GLU A 87 -16.15 4.75 -17.17
C GLU A 87 -15.58 3.58 -18.00
N LYS A 88 -14.78 3.87 -19.02
CA LYS A 88 -14.17 2.89 -19.93
C LYS A 88 -12.69 2.66 -19.68
N ALA A 89 -12.12 3.41 -18.73
CA ALA A 89 -10.70 3.35 -18.47
C ALA A 89 -10.25 1.98 -17.97
N ASN A 90 -9.04 1.63 -18.36
CA ASN A 90 -8.24 0.56 -17.77
C ASN A 90 -7.00 1.17 -17.15
N SER A 91 -6.86 1.03 -15.84
CA SER A 91 -5.76 1.57 -15.05
C SER A 91 -5.50 0.71 -13.81
N GLY A 92 -4.51 1.11 -13.01
CA GLY A 92 -4.15 0.42 -11.78
C GLY A 92 -2.85 0.92 -11.19
N ILE A 93 -2.51 0.35 -10.03
CA ILE A 93 -1.19 0.50 -9.42
C ILE A 93 -0.54 -0.88 -9.38
N PHE A 94 0.58 -1.01 -10.09
CA PHE A 94 1.41 -2.21 -10.10
C PHE A 94 2.47 -2.08 -9.02
N ILE A 95 2.62 -3.09 -8.17
CA ILE A 95 3.54 -3.05 -7.03
C ILE A 95 4.52 -4.22 -7.04
N ARG A 96 5.70 -4.00 -6.45
CA ARG A 96 6.77 -5.00 -6.31
C ARG A 96 7.15 -5.64 -7.64
N CYS A 97 7.26 -4.83 -8.70
CA CYS A 97 7.59 -5.31 -10.04
C CYS A 97 9.01 -5.89 -10.10
N ALA A 98 9.16 -7.12 -10.59
CA ALA A 98 10.45 -7.79 -10.65
C ALA A 98 11.39 -7.17 -11.72
N ASP A 99 10.82 -6.64 -12.80
CA ASP A 99 11.56 -5.99 -13.88
C ASP A 99 10.91 -4.64 -14.21
N PRO A 100 11.60 -3.50 -13.99
CA PRO A 100 11.06 -2.18 -14.24
C PRO A 100 10.78 -1.89 -15.74
N ALA A 101 11.36 -2.66 -16.65
CA ALA A 101 11.13 -2.54 -18.08
C ALA A 101 9.98 -3.41 -18.59
N LYS A 102 9.51 -4.38 -17.78
CA LYS A 102 8.45 -5.34 -18.13
C LYS A 102 7.36 -5.35 -17.06
N ILE A 103 6.59 -4.26 -17.00
CA ILE A 103 5.48 -4.14 -16.06
C ILE A 103 4.27 -4.93 -16.59
N GLY A 104 3.78 -5.86 -15.79
CA GLY A 104 2.62 -6.70 -16.12
C GLY A 104 2.22 -7.58 -14.93
N ALA A 105 1.04 -8.21 -14.98
CA ALA A 105 0.53 -9.05 -13.88
C ALA A 105 1.42 -10.27 -13.58
N ASP A 106 2.19 -10.75 -14.55
CA ASP A 106 3.13 -11.86 -14.36
C ASP A 106 4.37 -11.47 -13.54
N SER A 107 4.79 -10.21 -13.63
CA SER A 107 6.01 -9.67 -13.01
C SER A 107 5.75 -8.74 -11.83
N CYS A 108 4.51 -8.41 -11.54
CA CYS A 108 4.06 -7.52 -10.48
C CYS A 108 2.78 -8.05 -9.81
N TYR A 109 2.34 -7.38 -8.74
CA TYR A 109 0.95 -7.42 -8.31
C TYR A 109 0.21 -6.22 -8.92
N GLU A 110 -0.83 -6.49 -9.71
CA GLU A 110 -1.67 -5.48 -10.35
C GLU A 110 -2.88 -5.18 -9.45
N VAL A 111 -2.87 -4.04 -8.77
CA VAL A 111 -4.05 -3.51 -8.06
C VAL A 111 -4.90 -2.77 -9.08
N ASN A 112 -6.00 -3.38 -9.48
CA ASN A 112 -6.78 -3.01 -10.66
C ASN A 112 -7.75 -1.85 -10.43
N VAL A 113 -7.87 -1.00 -11.46
CA VAL A 113 -8.92 0.03 -11.59
C VAL A 113 -9.51 -0.10 -13.00
N TYR A 114 -10.46 -0.99 -13.14
CA TYR A 114 -11.10 -1.31 -14.40
C TYR A 114 -12.55 -1.77 -14.16
N ASP A 115 -13.49 -0.84 -14.25
CA ASP A 115 -14.90 -1.05 -13.88
C ASP A 115 -15.65 -2.02 -14.79
N THR A 116 -15.22 -2.14 -16.05
CA THR A 116 -15.85 -2.95 -17.09
C THR A 116 -15.01 -4.18 -17.45
N ARG A 117 -14.11 -4.61 -16.54
CA ARG A 117 -13.32 -5.83 -16.76
C ARG A 117 -14.22 -7.03 -17.05
N PRO A 118 -13.91 -7.85 -18.08
CA PRO A 118 -14.72 -9.02 -18.45
C PRO A 118 -14.95 -10.01 -17.32
N ASP A 119 -13.92 -10.27 -16.47
CA ASP A 119 -14.11 -10.98 -15.20
C ASP A 119 -14.31 -9.96 -14.07
N PRO A 120 -15.54 -9.76 -13.60
CA PRO A 120 -15.85 -8.77 -12.57
C PRO A 120 -15.22 -9.09 -11.21
N ALA A 121 -14.80 -10.33 -10.96
CA ALA A 121 -14.12 -10.72 -9.74
C ALA A 121 -12.76 -10.04 -9.59
N TYR A 122 -12.13 -9.66 -10.71
CA TYR A 122 -10.87 -8.93 -10.76
C TYR A 122 -11.02 -7.48 -11.24
N ALA A 123 -12.22 -6.90 -11.15
CA ALA A 123 -12.48 -5.51 -11.46
C ALA A 123 -11.82 -4.55 -10.45
N THR A 124 -12.29 -3.30 -10.40
CA THR A 124 -11.75 -2.23 -9.55
C THR A 124 -11.62 -2.66 -8.08
N GLY A 125 -10.42 -2.54 -7.53
CA GLY A 125 -10.07 -2.88 -6.15
C GLY A 125 -9.55 -4.29 -5.93
N ALA A 126 -9.50 -5.16 -6.95
CA ALA A 126 -8.90 -6.49 -6.88
C ALA A 126 -7.36 -6.45 -7.04
N ILE A 127 -6.70 -7.58 -6.74
CA ILE A 127 -5.35 -7.87 -7.24
C ILE A 127 -5.48 -8.95 -8.31
N VAL A 128 -5.19 -8.59 -9.56
CA VAL A 128 -5.42 -9.46 -10.73
C VAL A 128 -4.71 -10.79 -10.56
N ASP A 129 -5.44 -11.89 -10.81
CA ASP A 129 -5.00 -13.28 -10.72
C ASP A 129 -4.47 -13.73 -9.34
N VAL A 130 -4.57 -12.86 -8.32
CA VAL A 130 -4.14 -13.15 -6.94
C VAL A 130 -5.31 -13.11 -5.96
N ALA A 131 -6.10 -12.04 -5.97
CA ALA A 131 -7.20 -11.89 -5.03
C ALA A 131 -8.39 -11.16 -5.66
N LYS A 132 -9.54 -11.81 -5.58
CA LYS A 132 -10.82 -11.25 -6.03
C LYS A 132 -11.24 -10.12 -5.10
N VAL A 133 -11.97 -9.15 -5.66
CA VAL A 133 -12.60 -8.11 -4.85
C VAL A 133 -13.68 -8.70 -3.95
N THR A 134 -13.64 -8.36 -2.65
CA THR A 134 -14.67 -8.79 -1.68
C THR A 134 -15.92 -7.93 -1.75
N THR A 135 -15.77 -6.66 -2.13
CA THR A 135 -16.85 -5.69 -2.29
C THR A 135 -16.69 -5.00 -3.64
N PRO A 136 -17.64 -5.18 -4.58
CA PRO A 136 -17.59 -4.53 -5.89
C PRO A 136 -17.49 -3.00 -5.77
N MET A 137 -16.54 -2.40 -6.48
CA MET A 137 -16.30 -0.97 -6.50
C MET A 137 -16.48 -0.40 -7.90
N LYS A 138 -16.75 0.91 -7.98
CA LYS A 138 -16.82 1.67 -9.24
C LYS A 138 -16.01 2.96 -9.09
N ALA A 139 -15.09 3.17 -10.03
CA ALA A 139 -14.17 4.31 -10.06
C ALA A 139 -14.59 5.42 -11.02
N GLY A 140 -15.32 5.08 -12.08
CA GLY A 140 -15.60 5.98 -13.21
C GLY A 140 -16.26 7.30 -12.85
N GLY A 141 -15.80 8.38 -13.49
CA GLY A 141 -16.41 9.71 -13.46
C GLY A 141 -16.15 10.53 -12.19
N LYS A 142 -15.33 10.06 -11.25
CA LYS A 142 -15.05 10.75 -9.98
C LYS A 142 -13.65 10.50 -9.47
N TRP A 143 -13.18 11.37 -8.58
CA TRP A 143 -11.95 11.12 -7.81
C TRP A 143 -12.19 10.04 -6.75
N ASN A 144 -11.24 9.13 -6.64
CA ASN A 144 -11.24 8.03 -5.69
C ASN A 144 -9.89 8.00 -4.97
N THR A 145 -9.85 7.49 -3.75
CA THR A 145 -8.61 7.21 -3.04
C THR A 145 -8.33 5.71 -3.09
N LEU A 146 -7.15 5.34 -3.59
CA LEU A 146 -6.63 3.98 -3.61
C LEU A 146 -5.44 3.89 -2.68
N GLU A 147 -5.52 2.99 -1.70
CA GLU A 147 -4.47 2.71 -0.74
C GLU A 147 -4.05 1.25 -0.84
N VAL A 148 -2.76 1.01 -0.85
CA VAL A 148 -2.19 -0.34 -0.86
C VAL A 148 -1.15 -0.46 0.25
N ARG A 149 -1.30 -1.47 1.11
CA ARG A 149 -0.28 -1.86 2.08
C ARG A 149 0.28 -3.21 1.69
N ALA A 150 1.61 -3.30 1.56
CA ALA A 150 2.37 -4.52 1.37
C ALA A 150 3.34 -4.67 2.53
N GLU A 151 3.21 -5.76 3.30
CA GLU A 151 4.03 -6.03 4.49
C GLU A 151 4.35 -7.52 4.57
N GLY A 152 5.62 -7.88 4.36
CA GLY A 152 5.97 -9.27 4.11
C GLY A 152 5.12 -9.85 2.97
N PRO A 153 4.49 -11.02 3.15
CA PRO A 153 3.59 -11.61 2.15
C PRO A 153 2.17 -11.02 2.16
N ARG A 154 1.80 -10.19 3.15
CA ARG A 154 0.44 -9.66 3.26
C ARG A 154 0.25 -8.46 2.35
N LEU A 155 -0.79 -8.53 1.51
CA LEU A 155 -1.22 -7.48 0.60
C LEU A 155 -2.63 -7.05 0.94
N MET A 156 -2.82 -5.77 1.16
CA MET A 156 -4.11 -5.16 1.49
C MET A 156 -4.41 -4.03 0.55
N VAL A 157 -5.63 -4.01 -0.01
CA VAL A 157 -6.13 -2.93 -0.86
C VAL A 157 -7.32 -2.28 -0.16
N THR A 158 -7.32 -0.95 -0.11
CA THR A 158 -8.43 -0.15 0.39
C THR A 158 -8.81 0.87 -0.68
N PHE A 159 -10.06 0.84 -1.11
CA PHE A 159 -10.62 1.73 -2.12
C PHE A 159 -11.72 2.58 -1.49
N ASN A 160 -11.55 3.91 -1.49
CA ASN A 160 -12.46 4.86 -0.82
C ASN A 160 -12.77 4.48 0.64
N GLY A 161 -11.76 4.05 1.40
CA GLY A 161 -11.90 3.65 2.79
C GLY A 161 -12.46 2.23 3.02
N ILE A 162 -12.86 1.51 1.96
CA ILE A 162 -13.39 0.15 2.05
C ILE A 162 -12.27 -0.85 1.71
N ARG A 163 -12.00 -1.82 2.61
CA ARG A 163 -11.06 -2.92 2.35
C ARG A 163 -11.63 -3.86 1.31
N THR A 164 -11.02 -3.89 0.12
CA THR A 164 -11.45 -4.74 -1.00
C THR A 164 -10.65 -6.03 -1.11
N VAL A 165 -9.40 -6.03 -0.64
CA VAL A 165 -8.52 -7.21 -0.60
C VAL A 165 -7.73 -7.24 0.70
N ASP A 166 -7.56 -8.45 1.25
CA ASP A 166 -6.61 -8.78 2.32
C ASP A 166 -6.15 -10.22 2.08
N VAL A 167 -4.94 -10.41 1.58
CA VAL A 167 -4.43 -11.71 1.10
C VAL A 167 -2.97 -11.92 1.48
N GLN A 168 -2.56 -13.17 1.56
CA GLN A 168 -1.16 -13.58 1.72
C GLN A 168 -0.65 -14.12 0.39
N ASP A 169 0.39 -13.49 -0.18
CA ASP A 169 1.10 -13.95 -1.37
C ASP A 169 2.56 -13.48 -1.32
N ALA A 170 3.50 -14.38 -1.53
CA ALA A 170 4.94 -14.14 -1.41
C ALA A 170 5.68 -14.14 -2.76
N LYS A 171 4.96 -14.13 -3.90
CA LYS A 171 5.54 -14.24 -5.24
C LYS A 171 6.51 -13.09 -5.54
N HIS A 172 6.17 -11.87 -5.13
CA HIS A 172 6.98 -10.68 -5.34
C HIS A 172 7.27 -9.98 -4.00
N ALA A 173 8.55 -9.95 -3.59
CA ALA A 173 8.94 -9.39 -2.30
C ALA A 173 9.30 -7.89 -2.37
N ARG A 174 9.85 -7.43 -3.50
CA ARG A 174 10.36 -6.07 -3.66
C ARG A 174 10.41 -5.69 -5.14
N GLY A 175 10.19 -4.42 -5.43
CA GLY A 175 10.36 -3.86 -6.77
C GLY A 175 9.80 -2.44 -6.86
N PRO A 176 9.96 -1.77 -8.01
CA PRO A 176 9.33 -0.49 -8.28
C PRO A 176 7.81 -0.61 -8.35
N ILE A 177 7.17 0.56 -8.35
CA ILE A 177 5.72 0.72 -8.45
C ILE A 177 5.41 1.40 -9.78
N GLY A 178 4.39 0.92 -10.49
CA GLY A 178 3.92 1.51 -11.75
C GLY A 178 2.51 2.07 -11.61
N LEU A 179 2.31 3.33 -12.00
CA LEU A 179 0.98 3.91 -12.21
C LEU A 179 0.60 3.65 -13.67
N GLN A 180 -0.48 2.92 -13.92
CA GLN A 180 -0.84 2.45 -15.26
C GLN A 180 -1.74 3.42 -16.01
N TYR A 181 -1.45 3.58 -17.31
CA TYR A 181 -2.39 3.97 -18.33
C TYR A 181 -2.58 2.82 -19.33
N GLY A 182 -3.75 2.21 -19.34
CA GLY A 182 -4.11 1.14 -20.28
C GLY A 182 -5.10 1.59 -21.35
N ALA A 183 -6.13 2.35 -20.98
CA ALA A 183 -7.14 2.89 -21.87
C ALA A 183 -8.00 3.98 -21.19
N GLY A 184 -8.77 4.72 -21.99
CA GLY A 184 -9.70 5.75 -21.50
C GLY A 184 -9.01 7.05 -21.14
N VAL A 185 -9.49 7.76 -20.13
CA VAL A 185 -8.84 8.91 -19.51
C VAL A 185 -8.49 8.55 -18.07
N VAL A 186 -7.22 8.71 -17.72
CA VAL A 186 -6.70 8.38 -16.39
C VAL A 186 -5.96 9.58 -15.82
N LYS A 187 -6.19 9.90 -14.54
CA LYS A 187 -5.51 10.96 -13.82
C LYS A 187 -5.08 10.48 -12.43
N PHE A 188 -3.87 10.85 -12.02
CA PHE A 188 -3.37 10.63 -10.65
C PHE A 188 -2.97 11.96 -10.02
N ARG A 189 -3.19 12.08 -8.71
CA ARG A 189 -2.69 13.17 -7.88
C ARG A 189 -2.43 12.68 -6.45
N ASN A 190 -1.77 13.50 -5.64
CA ASN A 190 -1.50 13.22 -4.22
C ASN A 190 -0.87 11.84 -4.01
N VAL A 191 0.09 11.44 -4.87
CA VAL A 191 0.74 10.15 -4.76
C VAL A 191 1.79 10.20 -3.66
N GLN A 192 1.59 9.43 -2.61
CA GLN A 192 2.47 9.39 -1.43
C GLN A 192 2.76 7.95 -1.04
N ILE A 193 3.97 7.73 -0.54
CA ILE A 193 4.43 6.43 -0.05
C ILE A 193 5.10 6.59 1.32
N ARG A 194 5.00 5.56 2.15
CA ARG A 194 5.87 5.39 3.32
C ARG A 194 6.42 3.98 3.36
N ALA A 195 7.74 3.87 3.51
CA ALA A 195 8.36 2.58 3.75
C ALA A 195 8.00 2.11 5.17
N LEU A 196 7.65 0.84 5.31
CA LEU A 196 7.43 0.23 6.62
C LEU A 196 8.77 -0.34 7.05
N GLY A 197 9.32 0.16 8.17
CA GLY A 197 10.52 -0.39 8.77
C GLY A 197 10.24 -1.81 9.31
N ARG A 198 11.16 -2.74 9.05
CA ARG A 198 11.27 -3.96 9.85
C ARG A 198 11.97 -3.66 11.15
#